data_524d345dba914b944969102b5e06d18f
#
_entry.id   524d345dba914b944969102b5e06d18f
#
_cell.length_a   1.000
_cell.length_b   1.000
_cell.length_c   1.000
_cell.angle_alpha   90.00
_cell.angle_beta   90.00
_cell.angle_gamma   90.00
#
_symmetry.space_group_name_H-M   'P 1'
#
loop_
_entity.id
_entity.type
_entity.pdbx_description
1 polymer ?
#
loop_
_entity_poly.entity_id
_entity_poly.type
_entity_poly.pdbx_seq_one_letter_code
_entity_poly.pdbx_strand_id
1 'polypeptide(L)'
;SPLVDPAPRAKKPAFAAEWKQLIEGALWPAITRYRDFLRDGYLPHARKSPSLDGMPNGRSCYRALIFSTTTVDVDPDSLFELAQKQVDGERMLAVELGRKLFGDKVTDWKSLGDVIRADPRERFASAEDIRDFTQRVYERAHAAADKMVLSPPVGKVVLEPFPEFQQATAPAGQYMPAADDGSRPATYYYGNLTSKIYRTSLESVILHETLPGHHLQVALLAEHG
;
A
#
# COMPACT_ATOMS: atom_id res chain seq x y z
N SER A 1 6.44 -10.74 19.69
CA SER A 1 5.58 -9.61 19.27
C SER A 1 5.90 -8.39 20.11
N PRO A 2 6.03 -7.18 19.56
CA PRO A 2 6.29 -5.95 20.31
C PRO A 2 5.18 -5.62 21.32
N LEU A 3 4.00 -6.21 21.15
CA LEU A 3 2.92 -6.13 22.14
C LEU A 3 3.21 -6.98 23.39
N VAL A 4 4.01 -8.02 23.26
CA VAL A 4 4.29 -8.95 24.37
C VAL A 4 5.58 -8.60 25.08
N ASP A 5 6.55 -7.98 24.40
CA ASP A 5 7.84 -7.59 24.99
C ASP A 5 8.23 -6.15 24.58
N PRO A 6 7.77 -5.14 25.34
CA PRO A 6 8.21 -3.76 25.18
C PRO A 6 9.58 -3.49 25.82
N ALA A 7 10.17 -4.46 26.49
CA ALA A 7 11.35 -4.30 27.32
C ALA A 7 12.55 -3.63 26.64
N PRO A 8 12.87 -3.87 25.33
CA PRO A 8 14.01 -3.21 24.69
C PRO A 8 13.89 -1.69 24.62
N ARG A 9 12.67 -1.15 24.60
CA ARG A 9 12.42 0.30 24.48
C ARG A 9 12.26 1.00 25.83
N ALA A 10 11.66 0.34 26.80
CA ALA A 10 11.27 0.98 28.05
C ALA A 10 12.40 1.01 29.12
N LYS A 11 13.41 0.13 29.03
CA LYS A 11 14.51 -0.01 30.02
C LYS A 11 14.05 -0.05 31.49
N LYS A 12 12.77 -0.43 31.75
CA LYS A 12 12.13 -0.44 33.08
C LYS A 12 11.48 -1.80 33.32
N PRO A 13 12.11 -2.69 34.14
CA PRO A 13 11.59 -4.06 34.41
C PRO A 13 10.16 -4.07 34.97
N ALA A 14 9.83 -3.14 35.88
CA ALA A 14 8.48 -3.03 36.43
C ALA A 14 7.42 -2.75 35.35
N PHE A 15 7.70 -1.84 34.45
CA PHE A 15 6.79 -1.55 33.32
C PHE A 15 6.58 -2.78 32.43
N ALA A 16 7.63 -3.53 32.15
CA ALA A 16 7.52 -4.76 31.34
C ALA A 16 6.62 -5.80 31.97
N ALA A 17 6.72 -5.97 33.31
CA ALA A 17 5.88 -6.91 34.06
C ALA A 17 4.40 -6.48 34.08
N GLU A 18 4.12 -5.23 34.40
CA GLU A 18 2.76 -4.66 34.36
C GLU A 18 2.15 -4.71 32.97
N TRP A 19 2.92 -4.38 31.95
CA TRP A 19 2.50 -4.46 30.55
C TRP A 19 2.14 -5.89 30.16
N LYS A 20 2.98 -6.86 30.49
CA LYS A 20 2.70 -8.28 30.23
C LYS A 20 1.41 -8.72 30.92
N GLN A 21 1.22 -8.37 32.20
CA GLN A 21 -0.01 -8.67 32.91
C GLN A 21 -1.25 -8.06 32.27
N LEU A 22 -1.17 -6.81 31.81
CA LEU A 22 -2.27 -6.15 31.11
C LEU A 22 -2.59 -6.85 29.78
N ILE A 23 -1.58 -7.20 28.99
CA ILE A 23 -1.75 -7.93 27.74
C ILE A 23 -2.41 -9.29 27.95
N GLU A 24 -1.87 -10.09 28.87
CA GLU A 24 -2.35 -11.46 29.11
C GLU A 24 -3.68 -11.49 29.88
N GLY A 25 -3.86 -10.59 30.85
CA GLY A 25 -5.03 -10.57 31.71
C GLY A 25 -6.23 -9.80 31.18
N ALA A 26 -6.04 -8.83 30.30
CA ALA A 26 -7.10 -7.99 29.80
C ALA A 26 -7.20 -7.96 28.27
N LEU A 27 -6.12 -7.62 27.56
CA LEU A 27 -6.18 -7.40 26.13
C LEU A 27 -6.43 -8.68 25.33
N TRP A 28 -5.68 -9.74 25.58
CA TRP A 28 -5.90 -11.03 24.89
C TRP A 28 -7.28 -11.63 25.15
N PRO A 29 -7.81 -11.64 26.38
CA PRO A 29 -9.18 -12.06 26.64
C PRO A 29 -10.21 -11.18 25.90
N ALA A 30 -10.00 -9.87 25.80
CA ALA A 30 -10.91 -8.97 25.07
C ALA A 30 -10.88 -9.25 23.56
N ILE A 31 -9.69 -9.41 22.95
CA ILE A 31 -9.54 -9.77 21.55
C ILE A 31 -10.18 -11.15 21.28
N THR A 32 -9.98 -12.09 22.17
CA THR A 32 -10.58 -13.44 22.06
C THR A 32 -12.11 -13.36 22.07
N ARG A 33 -12.71 -12.64 23.02
CA ARG A 33 -14.18 -12.42 23.05
C ARG A 33 -14.68 -11.75 21.78
N TYR A 34 -13.97 -10.75 21.27
CA TYR A 34 -14.34 -10.07 20.02
C TYR A 34 -14.26 -11.01 18.81
N ARG A 35 -13.17 -11.79 18.70
CA ARG A 35 -13.03 -12.82 17.66
C ARG A 35 -14.19 -13.83 17.71
N ASP A 36 -14.50 -14.33 18.91
CA ASP A 36 -15.55 -15.34 19.10
C ASP A 36 -16.93 -14.75 18.78
N PHE A 37 -17.20 -13.49 19.17
CA PHE A 37 -18.40 -12.77 18.75
C PHE A 37 -18.50 -12.65 17.22
N LEU A 38 -17.39 -12.27 16.56
CA LEU A 38 -17.39 -12.17 15.09
C LEU A 38 -17.67 -13.53 14.43
N ARG A 39 -17.04 -14.60 14.93
CA ARG A 39 -17.18 -15.94 14.38
C ARG A 39 -18.56 -16.54 14.64
N ASP A 40 -19.04 -16.46 15.85
CA ASP A 40 -20.19 -17.24 16.31
C ASP A 40 -21.49 -16.40 16.32
N GLY A 41 -21.38 -15.10 16.58
CA GLY A 41 -22.53 -14.20 16.67
C GLY A 41 -22.78 -13.39 15.40
N TYR A 42 -21.73 -12.86 14.76
CA TYR A 42 -21.90 -11.98 13.60
C TYR A 42 -21.88 -12.72 12.26
N LEU A 43 -20.87 -13.54 12.03
CA LEU A 43 -20.64 -14.18 10.74
C LEU A 43 -21.81 -15.06 10.23
N PRO A 44 -22.51 -15.83 11.09
CA PRO A 44 -23.69 -16.60 10.67
C PRO A 44 -24.84 -15.72 10.15
N HIS A 45 -24.92 -14.48 10.60
CA HIS A 45 -25.97 -13.51 10.24
C HIS A 45 -25.48 -12.46 9.25
N ALA A 46 -24.19 -12.49 8.88
CA ALA A 46 -23.65 -11.57 7.91
C ALA A 46 -24.31 -11.74 6.54
N ARG A 47 -24.52 -10.65 5.83
CA ARG A 47 -25.03 -10.70 4.47
C ARG A 47 -24.12 -11.54 3.57
N LYS A 48 -24.70 -12.31 2.67
CA LYS A 48 -23.95 -13.17 1.74
C LYS A 48 -23.30 -12.37 0.59
N SER A 49 -23.92 -11.26 0.19
CA SER A 49 -23.37 -10.37 -0.84
C SER A 49 -22.40 -9.38 -0.20
N PRO A 50 -21.13 -9.29 -0.68
CA PRO A 50 -20.20 -8.25 -0.25
C PRO A 50 -20.54 -6.87 -0.83
N SER A 51 -21.34 -6.82 -1.91
CA SER A 51 -21.72 -5.59 -2.60
C SER A 51 -22.70 -4.74 -1.77
N LEU A 52 -22.64 -3.42 -1.98
CA LEU A 52 -23.67 -2.50 -1.48
C LEU A 52 -25.07 -2.82 -2.01
N ASP A 53 -25.17 -3.41 -3.21
CA ASP A 53 -26.47 -3.84 -3.77
C ASP A 53 -27.20 -4.85 -2.88
N GLY A 54 -26.51 -5.56 -2.00
CA GLY A 54 -27.12 -6.42 -0.98
C GLY A 54 -27.76 -5.68 0.20
N MET A 55 -27.75 -4.34 0.19
CA MET A 55 -28.33 -3.49 1.24
C MET A 55 -29.59 -2.77 0.72
N PRO A 56 -30.53 -2.42 1.59
CA PRO A 56 -31.63 -1.53 1.21
C PRO A 56 -31.09 -0.22 0.63
N ASN A 57 -31.57 0.18 -0.54
CA ASN A 57 -31.09 1.35 -1.29
C ASN A 57 -29.59 1.35 -1.66
N GLY A 58 -28.93 0.18 -1.61
CA GLY A 58 -27.49 0.06 -1.80
C GLY A 58 -27.00 0.59 -3.15
N ARG A 59 -27.76 0.35 -4.25
CA ARG A 59 -27.40 0.88 -5.57
C ARG A 59 -27.47 2.42 -5.62
N SER A 60 -28.49 3.01 -5.02
CA SER A 60 -28.61 4.48 -4.94
C SER A 60 -27.50 5.10 -4.09
N CYS A 61 -27.16 4.44 -2.97
CA CYS A 61 -26.02 4.81 -2.14
C CYS A 61 -24.70 4.73 -2.92
N TYR A 62 -24.48 3.67 -3.68
CA TYR A 62 -23.25 3.51 -4.49
C TYR A 62 -23.14 4.59 -5.56
N ARG A 63 -24.25 4.92 -6.26
CA ARG A 63 -24.28 6.03 -7.22
C ARG A 63 -23.95 7.38 -6.56
N ALA A 64 -24.49 7.64 -5.37
CA ALA A 64 -24.16 8.84 -4.61
C ALA A 64 -22.69 8.90 -4.19
N LEU A 65 -22.09 7.77 -3.82
CA LEU A 65 -20.65 7.67 -3.53
C LEU A 65 -19.79 7.95 -4.78
N ILE A 66 -20.17 7.39 -5.94
CA ILE A 66 -19.49 7.68 -7.20
C ILE A 66 -19.54 9.20 -7.46
N PHE A 67 -20.73 9.81 -7.39
CA PHE A 67 -20.87 11.25 -7.59
C PHE A 67 -20.02 12.06 -6.59
N SER A 68 -20.08 11.72 -5.31
CA SER A 68 -19.29 12.39 -4.25
C SER A 68 -17.78 12.33 -4.50
N THR A 69 -17.29 11.22 -5.06
CA THR A 69 -15.85 11.00 -5.29
C THR A 69 -15.38 11.58 -6.61
N THR A 70 -16.20 11.48 -7.67
CA THR A 70 -15.81 11.85 -9.04
C THR A 70 -16.38 13.19 -9.49
N THR A 71 -17.41 13.72 -8.80
CA THR A 71 -18.23 14.86 -9.20
C THR A 71 -19.03 14.64 -10.50
N VAL A 72 -19.04 13.41 -11.03
CA VAL A 72 -19.70 13.04 -12.29
C VAL A 72 -20.89 12.13 -11.99
N ASP A 73 -22.06 12.48 -12.51
CA ASP A 73 -23.25 11.61 -12.46
C ASP A 73 -23.16 10.55 -13.56
N VAL A 74 -22.60 9.40 -13.22
CA VAL A 74 -22.46 8.26 -14.10
C VAL A 74 -23.09 7.02 -13.49
N ASP A 75 -23.71 6.22 -14.34
CA ASP A 75 -24.26 4.93 -13.91
C ASP A 75 -23.13 3.95 -13.54
N PRO A 76 -23.24 3.22 -12.40
CA PRO A 76 -22.23 2.27 -11.96
C PRO A 76 -21.87 1.20 -12.99
N ASP A 77 -22.85 0.68 -13.74
CA ASP A 77 -22.60 -0.38 -14.71
C ASP A 77 -21.81 0.17 -15.91
N SER A 78 -22.16 1.38 -16.40
CA SER A 78 -21.40 2.06 -17.45
C SER A 78 -19.95 2.34 -17.02
N LEU A 79 -19.73 2.71 -15.75
CA LEU A 79 -18.39 2.91 -15.21
C LEU A 79 -17.62 1.59 -15.15
N PHE A 80 -18.28 0.51 -14.76
CA PHE A 80 -17.67 -0.83 -14.73
C PHE A 80 -17.27 -1.30 -16.12
N GLU A 81 -18.16 -1.14 -17.13
CA GLU A 81 -17.86 -1.48 -18.53
C GLU A 81 -16.66 -0.67 -19.07
N LEU A 82 -16.62 0.63 -18.76
CA LEU A 82 -15.48 1.49 -19.12
C LEU A 82 -14.19 0.98 -18.50
N ALA A 83 -14.20 0.64 -17.19
CA ALA A 83 -13.05 0.11 -16.48
C ALA A 83 -12.57 -1.24 -17.07
N GLN A 84 -13.51 -2.15 -17.41
CA GLN A 84 -13.17 -3.41 -18.06
C GLN A 84 -12.48 -3.20 -19.41
N LYS A 85 -13.06 -2.34 -20.25
CA LYS A 85 -12.48 -1.99 -21.56
C LYS A 85 -11.07 -1.40 -21.41
N GLN A 86 -10.86 -0.55 -20.42
CA GLN A 86 -9.55 0.04 -20.15
C GLN A 86 -8.54 -1.02 -19.70
N VAL A 87 -8.91 -1.87 -18.76
CA VAL A 87 -8.05 -3.00 -18.28
C VAL A 87 -7.67 -3.92 -19.44
N ASP A 88 -8.59 -4.25 -20.32
CA ASP A 88 -8.32 -5.12 -21.48
C ASP A 88 -7.37 -4.42 -22.47
N GLY A 89 -7.56 -3.12 -22.71
CA GLY A 89 -6.64 -2.33 -23.52
C GLY A 89 -5.22 -2.27 -22.96
N GLU A 90 -5.08 -2.02 -21.66
CA GLU A 90 -3.80 -2.00 -20.95
C GLU A 90 -3.10 -3.36 -20.98
N ARG A 91 -3.85 -4.46 -20.80
CA ARG A 91 -3.31 -5.82 -20.92
C ARG A 91 -2.79 -6.11 -22.33
N MET A 92 -3.53 -5.71 -23.36
CA MET A 92 -3.10 -5.88 -24.75
C MET A 92 -1.81 -5.12 -25.04
N LEU A 93 -1.74 -3.86 -24.62
CA LEU A 93 -0.55 -3.03 -24.76
C LEU A 93 0.65 -3.63 -24.00
N ALA A 94 0.45 -4.07 -22.77
CA ALA A 94 1.52 -4.71 -21.99
C ALA A 94 2.04 -5.99 -22.65
N VAL A 95 1.16 -6.83 -23.20
CA VAL A 95 1.57 -8.03 -23.96
C VAL A 95 2.33 -7.68 -25.21
N GLU A 96 1.92 -6.65 -25.95
CA GLU A 96 2.64 -6.17 -27.15
C GLU A 96 4.05 -5.69 -26.78
N LEU A 97 4.19 -4.87 -25.73
CA LEU A 97 5.48 -4.42 -25.23
C LEU A 97 6.34 -5.60 -24.71
N GLY A 98 5.69 -6.53 -24.02
CA GLY A 98 6.35 -7.76 -23.56
C GLY A 98 6.94 -8.59 -24.69
N ARG A 99 6.21 -8.72 -25.82
CA ARG A 99 6.73 -9.39 -27.01
C ARG A 99 7.94 -8.68 -27.62
N LYS A 100 7.94 -7.35 -27.62
CA LYS A 100 9.11 -6.58 -28.08
C LYS A 100 10.35 -6.78 -27.21
N LEU A 101 10.16 -6.99 -25.90
CA LEU A 101 11.26 -7.15 -24.93
C LEU A 101 11.72 -8.60 -24.76
N PHE A 102 10.81 -9.57 -24.81
CA PHE A 102 11.07 -10.98 -24.45
C PHE A 102 10.81 -11.96 -25.61
N GLY A 103 10.36 -11.46 -26.79
CA GLY A 103 10.10 -12.27 -27.97
C GLY A 103 8.94 -13.27 -27.78
N ASP A 104 9.07 -14.43 -28.39
CA ASP A 104 8.04 -15.49 -28.44
C ASP A 104 7.71 -16.12 -27.08
N LYS A 105 8.46 -15.77 -26.04
CA LYS A 105 8.15 -16.20 -24.67
C LYS A 105 6.85 -15.56 -24.14
N VAL A 106 6.40 -14.46 -24.74
CA VAL A 106 5.20 -13.72 -24.34
C VAL A 106 4.10 -13.94 -25.36
N THR A 107 3.13 -14.76 -25.03
CA THR A 107 1.95 -15.04 -25.86
C THR A 107 0.70 -14.32 -25.37
N ASP A 108 0.61 -14.12 -24.05
CA ASP A 108 -0.52 -13.54 -23.35
C ASP A 108 -0.10 -12.84 -22.05
N TRP A 109 -1.07 -12.29 -21.31
CA TRP A 109 -0.84 -11.61 -20.03
C TRP A 109 -0.21 -12.51 -18.96
N LYS A 110 -0.60 -13.80 -18.93
CA LYS A 110 -0.06 -14.75 -17.95
C LYS A 110 1.40 -15.04 -18.22
N SER A 111 1.75 -15.37 -19.47
CA SER A 111 3.14 -15.64 -19.88
C SER A 111 4.04 -14.43 -19.69
N LEU A 112 3.54 -13.22 -19.92
CA LEU A 112 4.28 -11.98 -19.59
C LEU A 112 4.64 -11.93 -18.10
N GLY A 113 3.66 -12.17 -17.23
CA GLY A 113 3.89 -12.21 -15.79
C GLY A 113 4.87 -13.31 -15.37
N ASP A 114 4.80 -14.48 -15.99
CA ASP A 114 5.72 -15.59 -15.72
C ASP A 114 7.16 -15.25 -16.14
N VAL A 115 7.35 -14.64 -17.32
CA VAL A 115 8.66 -14.21 -17.82
C VAL A 115 9.27 -13.13 -16.91
N ILE A 116 8.51 -12.12 -16.51
CA ILE A 116 8.99 -11.07 -15.59
C ILE A 116 9.39 -11.69 -14.25
N ARG A 117 8.55 -12.54 -13.66
CA ARG A 117 8.85 -13.19 -12.37
C ARG A 117 10.07 -14.11 -12.43
N ALA A 118 10.37 -14.70 -13.58
CA ALA A 118 11.53 -15.55 -13.79
C ALA A 118 12.82 -14.78 -14.10
N ASP A 119 12.72 -13.49 -14.44
CA ASP A 119 13.90 -12.68 -14.79
C ASP A 119 14.74 -12.38 -13.52
N PRO A 120 16.00 -12.82 -13.47
CA PRO A 120 16.87 -12.52 -12.33
C PRO A 120 17.09 -11.02 -12.09
N ARG A 121 16.97 -10.19 -13.14
CA ARG A 121 17.12 -8.72 -13.05
C ARG A 121 16.00 -8.08 -12.22
N GLU A 122 14.84 -8.73 -12.13
CA GLU A 122 13.70 -8.28 -11.32
C GLU A 122 13.86 -8.62 -9.83
N ARG A 123 14.83 -9.45 -9.47
CA ARG A 123 15.05 -9.88 -8.09
C ARG A 123 16.06 -8.98 -7.39
N PHE A 124 15.88 -8.87 -6.08
CA PHE A 124 16.83 -8.25 -5.18
C PHE A 124 17.71 -9.31 -4.53
N ALA A 125 19.00 -9.01 -4.40
CA ALA A 125 19.95 -9.92 -3.76
C ALA A 125 19.83 -9.91 -2.23
N SER A 126 19.49 -8.77 -1.64
CA SER A 126 19.42 -8.58 -0.19
C SER A 126 18.44 -7.44 0.19
N ALA A 127 18.18 -7.28 1.49
CA ALA A 127 17.45 -6.15 2.03
C ALA A 127 18.18 -4.80 1.79
N GLU A 128 19.50 -4.81 1.80
CA GLU A 128 20.32 -3.64 1.47
C GLU A 128 20.15 -3.24 0.00
N ASP A 129 20.08 -4.21 -0.92
CA ASP A 129 19.84 -3.92 -2.34
C ASP A 129 18.45 -3.28 -2.55
N ILE A 130 17.42 -3.72 -1.79
CA ILE A 130 16.11 -3.07 -1.78
C ILE A 130 16.21 -1.63 -1.27
N ARG A 131 16.90 -1.41 -0.16
CA ARG A 131 17.13 -0.06 0.41
C ARG A 131 17.80 0.86 -0.58
N ASP A 132 18.91 0.41 -1.16
CA ASP A 132 19.72 1.22 -2.07
C ASP A 132 18.95 1.52 -3.38
N PHE A 133 18.15 0.56 -3.85
CA PHE A 133 17.26 0.78 -4.98
C PHE A 133 16.17 1.81 -4.64
N THR A 134 15.53 1.69 -3.48
CA THR A 134 14.51 2.63 -3.00
C THR A 134 15.07 4.04 -2.92
N GLN A 135 16.26 4.21 -2.36
CA GLN A 135 16.94 5.49 -2.28
C GLN A 135 17.20 6.10 -3.67
N ARG A 136 17.77 5.33 -4.60
CA ARG A 136 18.05 5.81 -5.97
C ARG A 136 16.79 6.22 -6.74
N VAL A 137 15.70 5.44 -6.60
CA VAL A 137 14.44 5.78 -7.28
C VAL A 137 13.85 7.07 -6.69
N TYR A 138 13.83 7.20 -5.36
CA TYR A 138 13.36 8.40 -4.70
C TYR A 138 14.16 9.65 -5.10
N GLU A 139 15.50 9.57 -5.09
CA GLU A 139 16.37 10.69 -5.50
C GLU A 139 16.13 11.12 -6.95
N ARG A 140 15.98 10.15 -7.85
CA ARG A 140 15.63 10.43 -9.26
C ARG A 140 14.26 11.08 -9.39
N ALA A 141 13.27 10.61 -8.64
CA ALA A 141 11.93 11.17 -8.61
C ALA A 141 11.93 12.60 -8.06
N HIS A 142 12.67 12.85 -6.97
CA HIS A 142 12.83 14.18 -6.38
C HIS A 142 13.45 15.17 -7.38
N ALA A 143 14.56 14.80 -8.00
CA ALA A 143 15.23 15.62 -9.01
C ALA A 143 14.36 15.89 -10.26
N ALA A 144 13.45 14.97 -10.60
CA ALA A 144 12.48 15.18 -11.67
C ALA A 144 11.33 16.10 -11.23
N ALA A 145 10.81 15.93 -10.03
CA ALA A 145 9.73 16.76 -9.48
C ALA A 145 10.14 18.25 -9.41
N ASP A 146 11.37 18.56 -9.01
CA ASP A 146 11.92 19.93 -8.98
C ASP A 146 11.85 20.65 -10.35
N LYS A 147 11.77 19.88 -11.44
CA LYS A 147 11.67 20.42 -12.82
C LYS A 147 10.25 20.44 -13.35
N MET A 148 9.35 19.65 -12.78
CA MET A 148 7.99 19.43 -13.29
C MET A 148 6.93 20.21 -12.49
N VAL A 149 7.23 20.54 -11.25
CA VAL A 149 6.31 21.21 -10.33
C VAL A 149 6.84 22.59 -10.00
N LEU A 150 6.00 23.63 -10.11
CA LEU A 150 6.37 25.02 -9.87
C LEU A 150 6.79 25.27 -8.42
N SER A 151 6.20 24.55 -7.47
CA SER A 151 6.50 24.62 -6.05
C SER A 151 6.53 23.20 -5.50
N PRO A 152 7.67 22.51 -5.57
CA PRO A 152 7.78 21.21 -4.94
C PRO A 152 7.70 21.36 -3.41
N PRO A 153 7.14 20.35 -2.70
CA PRO A 153 7.05 20.42 -1.25
C PRO A 153 8.43 20.52 -0.60
N VAL A 154 8.55 21.37 0.43
CA VAL A 154 9.82 21.63 1.13
C VAL A 154 10.25 20.43 1.97
N GLY A 155 9.31 19.64 2.47
CA GLY A 155 9.56 18.49 3.33
C GLY A 155 10.18 17.29 2.60
N LYS A 156 11.24 16.70 3.18
CA LYS A 156 11.80 15.44 2.68
C LYS A 156 11.05 14.25 3.27
N VAL A 157 10.96 13.17 2.49
CA VAL A 157 10.44 11.88 2.96
C VAL A 157 11.58 11.07 3.56
N VAL A 158 11.38 10.55 4.76
CA VAL A 158 12.26 9.55 5.36
C VAL A 158 11.92 8.19 4.76
N LEU A 159 12.92 7.43 4.35
CA LEU A 159 12.76 6.11 3.77
C LEU A 159 13.13 5.05 4.81
N GLU A 160 12.17 4.25 5.24
CA GLU A 160 12.38 3.23 6.27
C GLU A 160 11.78 1.88 5.87
N PRO A 161 12.43 0.76 6.19
CA PRO A 161 11.78 -0.54 6.06
C PRO A 161 10.64 -0.65 7.08
N PHE A 162 9.58 -1.38 6.75
CA PHE A 162 8.58 -1.74 7.76
C PHE A 162 9.26 -2.43 8.95
N PRO A 163 8.74 -2.26 10.18
CA PRO A 163 9.20 -3.01 11.34
C PRO A 163 9.21 -4.53 11.08
N GLU A 164 10.17 -5.23 11.64
CA GLU A 164 10.38 -6.67 11.38
C GLU A 164 9.10 -7.50 11.54
N PHE A 165 8.31 -7.22 12.58
CA PHE A 165 7.06 -7.93 12.85
C PHE A 165 5.96 -7.71 11.80
N GLN A 166 6.06 -6.68 10.97
CA GLN A 166 5.12 -6.37 9.91
C GLN A 166 5.56 -6.91 8.54
N GLN A 167 6.84 -7.18 8.34
CA GLN A 167 7.40 -7.56 7.04
C GLN A 167 6.66 -8.72 6.35
N ALA A 168 6.19 -9.70 7.13
CA ALA A 168 5.48 -10.85 6.57
C ALA A 168 4.14 -10.50 5.93
N THR A 169 3.46 -9.44 6.39
CA THR A 169 2.12 -9.01 5.95
C THR A 169 2.09 -7.61 5.35
N ALA A 170 3.22 -6.90 5.41
CA ALA A 170 3.33 -5.55 4.88
C ALA A 170 3.10 -5.51 3.35
N PRO A 171 2.50 -4.42 2.83
CA PRO A 171 2.48 -4.13 1.41
C PRO A 171 3.91 -3.84 0.89
N ALA A 172 4.05 -3.66 -0.43
CA ALA A 172 5.33 -3.29 -1.03
C ALA A 172 5.83 -1.92 -0.52
N GLY A 173 4.92 -1.00 -0.26
CA GLY A 173 5.22 0.31 0.32
C GLY A 173 3.97 0.98 0.89
N GLN A 174 4.19 2.03 1.69
CA GLN A 174 3.15 2.86 2.28
C GLN A 174 3.70 4.24 2.65
N TYR A 175 3.01 5.28 2.23
CA TYR A 175 3.29 6.64 2.66
C TYR A 175 2.59 6.97 3.99
N MET A 176 3.31 7.64 4.88
CA MET A 176 2.78 8.19 6.12
C MET A 176 3.05 9.70 6.13
N PRO A 177 2.02 10.56 6.16
CA PRO A 177 2.19 12.00 6.22
C PRO A 177 3.01 12.44 7.43
N ALA A 178 3.63 13.61 7.34
CA ALA A 178 4.19 14.28 8.52
C ALA A 178 3.11 14.52 9.58
N ALA A 179 3.51 14.57 10.84
CA ALA A 179 2.58 14.98 11.89
C ALA A 179 2.35 16.50 11.82
N ASP A 180 1.11 16.95 12.07
CA ASP A 180 0.74 18.38 11.98
C ASP A 180 1.54 19.25 12.94
N ASP A 181 1.97 18.70 14.08
CA ASP A 181 2.80 19.37 15.08
C ASP A 181 4.31 19.32 14.80
N GLY A 182 4.71 18.75 13.64
CA GLY A 182 6.10 18.59 13.24
C GLY A 182 6.89 17.54 14.04
N SER A 183 6.27 16.81 14.96
CA SER A 183 6.95 15.81 15.82
C SER A 183 7.44 14.58 15.05
N ARG A 184 6.90 14.31 13.86
CA ARG A 184 7.27 13.18 13.00
C ARG A 184 7.33 13.64 11.53
N PRO A 185 8.43 13.36 10.82
CA PRO A 185 8.53 13.67 9.38
C PRO A 185 7.60 12.77 8.55
N ALA A 186 7.34 13.17 7.32
CA ALA A 186 6.77 12.29 6.32
C ALA A 186 7.67 11.08 6.12
N THR A 187 7.09 9.89 6.05
CA THR A 187 7.85 8.63 5.97
C THR A 187 7.26 7.71 4.91
N TYR A 188 8.12 7.18 4.07
CA TYR A 188 7.79 6.08 3.17
C TYR A 188 8.32 4.77 3.79
N TYR A 189 7.41 3.91 4.18
CA TYR A 189 7.74 2.57 4.63
C TYR A 189 7.75 1.60 3.46
N TYR A 190 8.77 0.75 3.35
CA TYR A 190 8.89 -0.24 2.29
C TYR A 190 9.11 -1.66 2.83
N GLY A 191 8.63 -2.65 2.04
CA GLY A 191 8.93 -4.06 2.31
C GLY A 191 10.39 -4.37 2.01
N ASN A 192 11.02 -5.25 2.79
CA ASN A 192 12.42 -5.67 2.58
C ASN A 192 12.60 -7.18 2.40
N LEU A 193 11.51 -7.93 2.17
CA LEU A 193 11.57 -9.36 1.89
C LEU A 193 11.80 -9.61 0.39
N THR A 194 13.01 -10.00 0.03
CA THR A 194 13.44 -10.24 -1.37
C THR A 194 12.58 -11.29 -2.10
N SER A 195 11.94 -12.19 -1.37
CA SER A 195 11.05 -13.20 -1.94
C SER A 195 9.70 -12.63 -2.42
N LYS A 196 9.33 -11.44 -1.97
CA LYS A 196 8.02 -10.81 -2.26
C LYS A 196 8.10 -9.59 -3.16
N ILE A 197 9.27 -8.98 -3.28
CA ILE A 197 9.46 -7.68 -3.92
C ILE A 197 10.18 -7.87 -5.26
N TYR A 198 9.66 -7.19 -6.28
CA TYR A 198 10.25 -7.12 -7.62
C TYR A 198 10.60 -5.68 -7.96
N ARG A 199 11.68 -5.45 -8.74
CA ARG A 199 12.17 -4.09 -9.07
C ARG A 199 11.11 -3.26 -9.78
N THR A 200 10.50 -3.79 -10.82
CA THR A 200 9.47 -3.08 -11.60
C THR A 200 8.29 -2.65 -10.73
N SER A 201 7.77 -3.54 -9.88
CA SER A 201 6.65 -3.21 -9.00
C SER A 201 7.05 -2.24 -7.88
N LEU A 202 8.24 -2.39 -7.32
CA LEU A 202 8.72 -1.50 -6.25
C LEU A 202 8.93 -0.08 -6.77
N GLU A 203 9.51 0.09 -7.97
CA GLU A 203 9.70 1.41 -8.58
C GLU A 203 8.37 2.15 -8.72
N SER A 204 7.35 1.50 -9.26
CA SER A 204 6.01 2.08 -9.39
C SER A 204 5.41 2.49 -8.04
N VAL A 205 5.58 1.65 -7.01
CA VAL A 205 5.09 1.95 -5.65
C VAL A 205 5.84 3.13 -5.05
N ILE A 206 7.16 3.20 -5.17
CA ILE A 206 7.94 4.34 -4.66
C ILE A 206 7.45 5.65 -5.27
N LEU A 207 7.24 5.69 -6.59
CA LEU A 207 6.76 6.88 -7.28
C LEU A 207 5.32 7.23 -6.85
N HIS A 208 4.47 6.23 -6.66
CA HIS A 208 3.10 6.41 -6.20
C HIS A 208 3.03 6.95 -4.77
N GLU A 209 3.85 6.43 -3.88
CA GLU A 209 3.83 6.80 -2.46
C GLU A 209 4.61 8.09 -2.17
N THR A 210 5.60 8.44 -3.01
CA THR A 210 6.45 9.60 -2.78
C THR A 210 6.19 10.71 -3.80
N LEU A 211 7.04 10.87 -4.79
CA LEU A 211 6.97 11.88 -5.83
C LEU A 211 6.85 11.20 -7.22
N PRO A 212 5.90 11.62 -8.05
CA PRO A 212 4.92 12.70 -7.88
C PRO A 212 3.59 12.30 -7.22
N GLY A 213 3.58 11.25 -6.39
CA GLY A 213 2.39 10.65 -5.81
C GLY A 213 1.90 11.29 -4.50
N HIS A 214 1.62 10.43 -3.49
CA HIS A 214 0.98 10.86 -2.24
C HIS A 214 1.73 11.96 -1.50
N HIS A 215 3.07 11.92 -1.45
CA HIS A 215 3.83 12.95 -0.77
C HIS A 215 3.62 14.32 -1.41
N LEU A 216 3.67 14.42 -2.74
CA LEU A 216 3.41 15.69 -3.42
C LEU A 216 2.03 16.24 -3.08
N GLN A 217 0.99 15.40 -3.20
CA GLN A 217 -0.39 15.81 -2.95
C GLN A 217 -0.60 16.28 -1.51
N VAL A 218 -0.19 15.45 -0.53
CA VAL A 218 -0.48 15.70 0.88
C VAL A 218 0.37 16.83 1.45
N ALA A 219 1.64 16.91 1.07
CA ALA A 219 2.51 17.97 1.54
C ALA A 219 2.10 19.34 0.98
N LEU A 220 1.75 19.45 -0.31
CA LEU A 220 1.23 20.69 -0.88
C LEU A 220 -0.10 21.10 -0.25
N LEU A 221 -0.98 20.16 0.06
CA LEU A 221 -2.23 20.46 0.77
C LEU A 221 -1.94 21.01 2.18
N ALA A 222 -0.99 20.43 2.90
CA ALA A 222 -0.61 20.90 4.23
C ALA A 222 0.09 22.29 4.21
N GLU A 223 0.83 22.61 3.14
CA GLU A 223 1.52 23.90 2.99
C GLU A 223 0.60 25.03 2.52
N HIS A 224 -0.48 24.74 1.79
CA HIS A 224 -1.33 25.72 1.10
C HIS A 224 -2.84 25.60 1.41
N GLY A 225 -3.27 24.57 2.15
CA GLY A 225 -4.68 24.23 2.44
C GLY A 225 -5.35 24.93 3.61
#